data_97aaa3e2ca2c9d02b8ccbdc1e6b41886
#
_entry.id   97aaa3e2ca2c9d02b8ccbdc1e6b41886
#
_cell.length_a   1.000
_cell.length_b   1.000
_cell.length_c   1.000
_cell.angle_alpha   90.00
_cell.angle_beta   90.00
_cell.angle_gamma   90.00
#
_symmetry.space_group_name_H-M   'P 1'
#
loop_
_entity.id
_entity.type
_entity.pdbx_description
1 polymer ?
#
loop_
_entity_poly.entity_id
_entity_poly.type
_entity_poly.pdbx_seq_one_letter_code
_entity_poly.pdbx_strand_id
1 'polypeptide(L)'
;MIFESLHESAVAQELILIDGGYCRWHQRRDGTITIYEILSTRTGAGSAMLNQLKLLGKPIQAKCPDNLPSNQWYAKRGFRLDKFETTPSGRRLNVWILEC
;
A
#
# COMPACT_ATOMS: atom_id res chain seq x y z
N MET A 1 -11.11 12.52 -7.62
CA MET A 1 -11.52 12.57 -6.20
C MET A 1 -11.44 11.19 -5.56
N ILE A 2 -11.30 11.15 -4.26
CA ILE A 2 -11.07 9.88 -3.54
C ILE A 2 -12.23 8.90 -3.68
N PHE A 3 -13.48 9.39 -3.70
CA PHE A 3 -14.65 8.52 -3.87
C PHE A 3 -14.67 7.81 -5.21
N GLU A 4 -14.30 8.49 -6.27
CA GLU A 4 -14.21 7.89 -7.60
C GLU A 4 -13.15 6.81 -7.64
N SER A 5 -11.97 7.09 -7.06
CA SER A 5 -10.89 6.11 -6.99
C SER A 5 -11.29 4.88 -6.17
N LEU A 6 -11.96 5.07 -5.05
CA LEU A 6 -12.43 3.96 -4.23
C LEU A 6 -13.50 3.14 -4.96
N HIS A 7 -14.41 3.82 -5.67
CA HIS A 7 -15.44 3.14 -6.45
C HIS A 7 -14.82 2.31 -7.57
N GLU A 8 -13.86 2.87 -8.30
CA GLU A 8 -13.15 2.15 -9.36
C GLU A 8 -12.41 0.94 -8.82
N SER A 9 -11.73 1.08 -7.69
CA SER A 9 -11.02 -0.02 -7.05
C SER A 9 -11.97 -1.14 -6.60
N ALA A 10 -13.13 -0.77 -6.08
CA ALA A 10 -14.14 -1.76 -5.67
C ALA A 10 -14.69 -2.54 -6.87
N VAL A 11 -14.95 -1.86 -7.98
CA VAL A 11 -15.42 -2.50 -9.21
C VAL A 11 -14.35 -3.45 -9.76
N ALA A 12 -13.08 -3.07 -9.68
CA ALA A 12 -11.95 -3.89 -10.11
C ALA A 12 -11.54 -4.95 -9.07
N GLN A 13 -12.23 -5.01 -7.91
CA GLN A 13 -11.89 -5.90 -6.79
C GLN A 13 -10.49 -5.64 -6.22
N GLU A 14 -10.01 -4.40 -6.33
CA GLU A 14 -8.70 -3.98 -5.84
C GLU A 14 -8.85 -3.04 -4.64
N LEU A 15 -9.88 -3.28 -3.85
CA LEU A 15 -10.17 -2.52 -2.64
C LEU A 15 -10.42 -3.47 -1.48
N ILE A 16 -9.67 -3.26 -0.39
CA ILE A 16 -9.98 -3.86 0.91
C ILE A 16 -10.66 -2.78 1.73
N LEU A 17 -11.87 -3.06 2.19
CA LEU A 17 -12.63 -2.16 3.04
C LEU A 17 -13.02 -2.90 4.30
N ILE A 18 -12.57 -2.43 5.45
CA ILE A 18 -12.86 -3.02 6.75
C ILE A 18 -13.30 -1.94 7.73
N ASP A 19 -13.82 -2.34 8.87
CA ASP A 19 -14.09 -1.39 9.95
C ASP A 19 -12.76 -0.77 10.41
N GLY A 20 -12.66 0.54 10.29
CA GLY A 20 -11.47 1.28 10.68
C GLY A 20 -10.41 1.48 9.61
N GLY A 21 -10.69 1.16 8.33
CA GLY A 21 -9.71 1.44 7.32
C GLY A 21 -10.06 0.95 5.92
N TYR A 22 -9.24 1.36 4.97
CA TYR A 22 -9.32 0.86 3.60
C TYR A 22 -7.91 0.78 2.99
N CYS A 23 -7.78 -0.06 1.98
CA CYS A 23 -6.55 -0.21 1.23
C CYS A 23 -6.87 -0.34 -0.26
N ARG A 24 -6.28 0.55 -1.06
CA ARG A 24 -6.32 0.45 -2.52
C ARG A 24 -5.04 -0.20 -2.98
N TRP A 25 -5.17 -1.25 -3.80
CA TRP A 25 -4.03 -2.02 -4.26
C TRP A 25 -4.25 -2.52 -5.68
N HIS A 26 -3.19 -2.99 -6.30
CA HIS A 26 -3.24 -3.53 -7.64
C HIS A 26 -2.20 -4.65 -7.77
N GLN A 27 -2.57 -5.74 -8.42
CA GLN A 27 -1.62 -6.79 -8.74
C GLN A 27 -1.09 -6.57 -10.16
N ARG A 28 0.22 -6.42 -10.26
CA ARG A 28 0.89 -6.20 -11.54
C ARG A 28 0.94 -7.50 -12.33
N ARG A 29 1.29 -7.40 -13.61
CA ARG A 29 1.42 -8.58 -14.48
C ARG A 29 2.48 -9.56 -13.99
N ASP A 30 3.54 -9.05 -13.34
CA ASP A 30 4.60 -9.90 -12.79
C ASP A 30 4.19 -10.55 -11.47
N GLY A 31 2.99 -10.28 -10.98
CA GLY A 31 2.47 -10.81 -9.73
C GLY A 31 2.70 -9.91 -8.52
N THR A 32 3.57 -8.93 -8.60
CA THR A 32 3.84 -8.01 -7.48
C THR A 32 2.60 -7.19 -7.15
N ILE A 33 2.29 -7.08 -5.86
CA ILE A 33 1.17 -6.29 -5.37
C ILE A 33 1.68 -4.89 -5.04
N THR A 34 1.03 -3.87 -5.60
CA THR A 34 1.35 -2.48 -5.30
C THR A 34 0.24 -1.90 -4.43
N ILE A 35 0.61 -1.34 -3.28
CA ILE A 35 -0.30 -0.58 -2.42
C ILE A 35 -0.25 0.87 -2.91
N TYR A 36 -1.40 1.38 -3.37
CA TYR A 36 -1.52 2.79 -3.74
C TYR A 36 -1.82 3.67 -2.56
N GLU A 37 -2.67 3.18 -1.66
CA GLU A 37 -3.09 3.94 -0.50
C GLU A 37 -3.57 2.98 0.58
N ILE A 38 -3.16 3.21 1.80
CA ILE A 38 -3.65 2.46 2.96
C ILE A 38 -3.96 3.48 4.05
N LEU A 39 -5.19 3.47 4.51
CA LEU A 39 -5.64 4.35 5.58
C LEU A 39 -6.18 3.51 6.72
N SER A 40 -5.72 3.82 7.92
CA SER A 40 -6.17 3.18 9.14
C SER A 40 -6.64 4.25 10.12
N THR A 41 -7.88 4.14 10.57
CA THR A 41 -8.46 5.02 11.59
C THR A 41 -8.62 4.33 12.93
N ARG A 42 -8.21 3.07 13.01
CA ARG A 42 -8.31 2.24 14.21
C ARG A 42 -7.04 1.41 14.35
N THR A 43 -6.56 1.27 15.59
CA THR A 43 -5.37 0.46 15.86
C THR A 43 -5.56 -0.97 15.34
N GLY A 44 -4.57 -1.45 14.59
CA GLY A 44 -4.56 -2.80 14.03
C GLY A 44 -5.23 -2.94 12.67
N ALA A 45 -6.00 -1.94 12.21
CA ALA A 45 -6.68 -2.05 10.90
C ALA A 45 -5.68 -2.17 9.75
N GLY A 46 -4.60 -1.37 9.77
CA GLY A 46 -3.56 -1.46 8.74
C GLY A 46 -2.92 -2.84 8.69
N SER A 47 -2.60 -3.40 9.84
CA SER A 47 -2.02 -4.75 9.91
C SER A 47 -2.99 -5.81 9.41
N ALA A 48 -4.28 -5.69 9.73
CA ALA A 48 -5.30 -6.62 9.26
C ALA A 48 -5.41 -6.61 7.74
N MET A 49 -5.40 -5.43 7.14
CA MET A 49 -5.45 -5.30 5.68
C MET A 49 -4.17 -5.84 5.02
N LEU A 50 -3.01 -5.54 5.60
CA LEU A 50 -1.75 -6.06 5.09
C LEU A 50 -1.73 -7.59 5.15
N ASN A 51 -2.25 -8.18 6.22
CA ASN A 51 -2.33 -9.63 6.35
C ASN A 51 -3.20 -10.26 5.26
N GLN A 52 -4.26 -9.58 4.84
CA GLN A 52 -5.07 -10.06 3.71
C GLN A 52 -4.25 -10.10 2.41
N LEU A 53 -3.44 -9.06 2.16
CA LEU A 53 -2.58 -9.03 0.98
C LEU A 53 -1.49 -10.11 1.04
N LYS A 54 -0.96 -10.39 2.22
CA LYS A 54 0.05 -11.45 2.40
C LYS A 54 -0.48 -12.84 2.02
N LEU A 55 -1.78 -13.07 2.16
CA LEU A 55 -2.38 -14.34 1.79
C LEU A 55 -2.27 -14.64 0.29
N LEU A 56 -2.03 -13.63 -0.54
CA LEU A 56 -1.85 -13.82 -1.97
C LEU A 56 -0.49 -14.45 -2.31
N GLY A 57 0.45 -14.48 -1.37
CA GLY A 57 1.74 -15.14 -1.56
C GLY A 57 2.67 -14.46 -2.54
N LYS A 58 2.51 -13.15 -2.76
CA LYS A 58 3.29 -12.38 -3.71
C LYS A 58 4.02 -11.24 -3.01
N PRO A 59 5.15 -10.76 -3.59
CA PRO A 59 5.81 -9.57 -3.03
C PRO A 59 4.86 -8.37 -3.02
N ILE A 60 4.99 -7.53 -2.00
CA ILE A 60 4.17 -6.34 -1.82
C ILE A 60 5.07 -5.12 -1.91
N GLN A 61 4.72 -4.19 -2.79
CA GLN A 61 5.43 -2.93 -2.97
C GLN A 61 4.55 -1.78 -2.48
N ALA A 62 5.14 -0.83 -1.76
CA ALA A 62 4.45 0.38 -1.34
C ALA A 62 5.31 1.58 -1.67
N LYS A 63 4.70 2.62 -2.24
CA LYS A 63 5.38 3.89 -2.54
C LYS A 63 4.84 4.94 -1.59
N CYS A 64 5.75 5.59 -0.87
CA CYS A 64 5.40 6.54 0.17
C CYS A 64 6.28 7.78 0.07
N PRO A 65 5.69 9.00 0.04
CA PRO A 65 6.51 10.21 0.14
C PRO A 65 7.47 10.13 1.31
N ASP A 66 8.72 10.56 1.09
CA ASP A 66 9.81 10.37 2.06
C ASP A 66 9.62 11.14 3.36
N ASN A 67 8.75 12.16 3.35
CA ASN A 67 8.47 13.00 4.52
C ASN A 67 7.29 12.52 5.37
N LEU A 68 6.65 11.40 5.03
CA LEU A 68 5.47 10.93 5.76
C LEU A 68 5.83 9.93 6.87
N PRO A 69 5.12 9.97 8.01
CA PRO A 69 5.32 9.00 9.09
C PRO A 69 5.05 7.55 8.69
N SER A 70 4.27 7.33 7.63
CA SER A 70 3.96 6.00 7.11
C SER A 70 5.21 5.19 6.77
N ASN A 71 6.33 5.85 6.47
CA ASN A 71 7.60 5.16 6.21
C ASN A 71 8.02 4.31 7.40
N GLN A 72 7.85 4.82 8.63
CA GLN A 72 8.18 4.06 9.83
C GLN A 72 7.25 2.85 10.01
N TRP A 73 5.99 3.02 9.64
CA TRP A 73 5.02 1.94 9.71
C TRP A 73 5.42 0.78 8.80
N TYR A 74 5.81 1.07 7.57
CA TYR A 74 6.27 0.04 6.64
C TYR A 74 7.52 -0.67 7.17
N ALA A 75 8.49 0.10 7.66
CA ALA A 75 9.71 -0.47 8.23
C ALA A 75 9.42 -1.42 9.38
N LYS A 76 8.50 -1.04 10.28
CA LYS A 76 8.11 -1.87 11.43
C LYS A 76 7.39 -3.15 11.02
N ARG A 77 6.75 -3.17 9.85
CA ARG A 77 6.04 -4.35 9.34
C ARG A 77 6.94 -5.29 8.55
N GLY A 78 8.23 -5.01 8.50
CA GLY A 78 9.18 -5.89 7.82
C GLY A 78 9.47 -5.52 6.38
N PHE A 79 8.92 -4.42 5.88
CA PHE A 79 9.30 -3.92 4.56
C PHE A 79 10.74 -3.42 4.60
N ARG A 80 11.48 -3.64 3.52
CA ARG A 80 12.81 -3.03 3.35
C ARG A 80 12.72 -1.91 2.33
N LEU A 81 13.56 -0.90 2.50
CA LEU A 81 13.68 0.18 1.54
C LEU A 81 14.43 -0.34 0.32
N ASP A 82 13.75 -0.34 -0.83
CA ASP A 82 14.30 -0.87 -2.07
C ASP A 82 15.01 0.21 -2.89
N LYS A 83 14.35 1.33 -3.09
CA LYS A 83 14.88 2.42 -3.90
C LYS A 83 14.12 3.71 -3.63
N PHE A 84 14.62 4.80 -4.25
CA PHE A 84 13.92 6.07 -4.29
C PHE A 84 13.42 6.31 -5.70
N GLU A 85 12.29 7.00 -5.81
CA GLU A 85 11.75 7.47 -7.09
C GLU A 85 11.42 8.94 -6.97
N THR A 86 11.45 9.67 -8.09
CA THR A 86 11.03 11.06 -8.13
C THR A 86 9.83 11.16 -9.06
N THR A 87 8.76 11.80 -8.58
CA THR A 87 7.58 12.03 -9.40
C THR A 87 7.86 13.16 -10.40
N PRO A 88 7.04 13.30 -11.46
CA PRO A 88 7.17 14.42 -12.40
C PRO A 88 7.11 15.80 -11.74
N SER A 89 6.43 15.92 -10.61
CA SER A 89 6.37 17.18 -9.84
C SER A 89 7.60 17.41 -8.95
N GLY A 90 8.58 16.48 -8.98
CA GLY A 90 9.80 16.61 -8.18
C GLY A 90 9.71 16.03 -6.77
N ARG A 91 8.61 15.36 -6.44
CA ARG A 91 8.43 14.76 -5.11
C ARG A 91 9.22 13.46 -5.02
N ARG A 92 9.94 13.28 -3.92
CA ARG A 92 10.69 12.05 -3.68
C ARG A 92 9.83 11.02 -2.97
N LEU A 93 9.84 9.79 -3.49
CA LEU A 93 9.13 8.66 -2.93
C LEU A 93 10.11 7.60 -2.46
N ASN A 94 9.85 7.04 -1.29
CA ASN A 94 10.49 5.82 -0.84
C ASN A 94 9.70 4.63 -1.39
N VAL A 95 10.39 3.67 -1.96
CA VAL A 95 9.79 2.43 -2.46
C VAL A 95 10.14 1.31 -1.49
N TRP A 96 9.13 0.83 -0.79
CA TRP A 96 9.25 -0.25 0.19
C TRP A 96 8.83 -1.56 -0.43
N ILE A 97 9.52 -2.64 -0.08
CA ILE A 97 9.19 -3.98 -0.58
C ILE A 97 9.10 -4.95 0.59
N LEU A 98 8.08 -5.80 0.55
CA LEU A 98 7.91 -6.93 1.46
C LEU A 98 7.89 -8.20 0.62
N GLU A 99 8.90 -9.02 0.80
CA GLU A 99 8.97 -10.30 0.11
C GLU A 99 8.29 -11.39 0.95
N CYS A 100 7.62 -12.30 0.27
CA CYS A 100 6.96 -13.41 0.95
C CYS A 100 7.94 -14.50 1.34
#